data_32c7d11839468d817581fb8e72a84765
#
_entry.id   32c7d11839468d817581fb8e72a84765
#
_cell.length_a   1.000
_cell.length_b   1.000
_cell.length_c   1.000
_cell.angle_alpha   90.00
_cell.angle_beta   90.00
_cell.angle_gamma   90.00
#
_symmetry.space_group_name_H-M   'P 1'
#
loop_
_entity.id
_entity.type
_entity.pdbx_description
1 polymer ?
#
loop_
_entity_poly.entity_id
_entity_poly.type
_entity_poly.pdbx_seq_one_letter_code
_entity_poly.pdbx_strand_id
1 'polypeptide(L)'
;MADIAYIPIRQLHPHPDNPRKELGDLSELAASIKENGVYQNLTVIPGHYLGKQEYIARCIADGGDVSAAEAAWTPKAVWSSEDYTIIIGHRRAAAAQQAGKFELPCSVVDMTEKEQLQTMMVENMQRSDLTVYE
;
A
#
# COMPACT_ATOMS: atom_id res chain seq x y z
N MET A 1 -21.10 -4.02 5.82
CA MET A 1 -19.90 -4.69 6.34
C MET A 1 -18.98 -5.03 5.17
N ALA A 2 -17.70 -4.72 5.31
CA ALA A 2 -16.75 -4.99 4.26
C ALA A 2 -16.39 -6.48 4.19
N ASP A 3 -16.26 -7.00 2.99
CA ASP A 3 -15.87 -8.38 2.78
C ASP A 3 -14.36 -8.53 2.92
N ILE A 4 -13.95 -9.67 3.44
CA ILE A 4 -12.53 -10.01 3.53
C ILE A 4 -12.13 -10.78 2.28
N ALA A 5 -11.10 -10.31 1.61
CA ALA A 5 -10.56 -10.95 0.42
C ALA A 5 -9.08 -11.23 0.61
N TYR A 6 -8.60 -12.34 0.06
CA TYR A 6 -7.16 -12.63 0.03
C TYR A 6 -6.61 -12.06 -1.26
N ILE A 7 -5.79 -11.04 -1.14
CA ILE A 7 -5.27 -10.30 -2.30
C ILE A 7 -3.78 -10.54 -2.44
N PRO A 8 -3.31 -10.91 -3.66
CA PRO A 8 -1.87 -11.08 -3.89
C PRO A 8 -1.10 -9.80 -3.54
N ILE A 9 0.02 -9.97 -2.87
CA ILE A 9 0.83 -8.82 -2.42
C ILE A 9 1.24 -7.93 -3.59
N ARG A 10 1.50 -8.51 -4.77
CA ARG A 10 1.87 -7.74 -5.96
C ARG A 10 0.79 -6.76 -6.41
N GLN A 11 -0.46 -6.97 -5.96
CA GLN A 11 -1.58 -6.08 -6.28
C GLN A 11 -1.84 -5.03 -5.21
N LEU A 12 -1.05 -5.03 -4.14
CA LEU A 12 -1.20 -4.09 -3.03
C LEU A 12 -0.14 -2.99 -3.17
N HIS A 13 -0.60 -1.75 -3.32
CA HIS A 13 0.29 -0.60 -3.50
C HIS A 13 0.21 0.33 -2.31
N PRO A 14 1.34 0.90 -1.85
CA PRO A 14 1.29 1.87 -0.76
C PRO A 14 0.59 3.14 -1.19
N HIS A 15 -0.09 3.80 -0.26
CA HIS A 15 -0.75 5.07 -0.55
C HIS A 15 0.32 6.17 -0.65
N PRO A 16 0.29 7.02 -1.69
CA PRO A 16 1.30 8.06 -1.87
C PRO A 16 1.31 9.12 -0.77
N ASP A 17 0.19 9.31 -0.07
CA ASP A 17 0.08 10.28 1.01
C ASP A 17 0.22 9.67 2.39
N ASN A 18 0.63 8.41 2.51
CA ASN A 18 0.83 7.77 3.79
C ASN A 18 1.82 8.61 4.63
N PRO A 19 1.40 9.09 5.84
CA PRO A 19 2.28 9.89 6.68
C PRO A 19 3.57 9.17 7.07
N ARG A 20 3.51 7.85 7.19
CA ARG A 20 4.68 7.05 7.54
C ARG A 20 5.39 6.59 6.28
N LYS A 21 6.41 7.33 5.86
CA LYS A 21 7.18 7.01 4.64
C LYS A 21 8.24 5.94 4.90
N GLU A 22 8.82 5.93 6.09
CA GLU A 22 9.80 4.91 6.46
C GLU A 22 9.13 3.88 7.35
N LEU A 23 9.26 2.64 6.98
CA LEU A 23 8.60 1.55 7.70
C LEU A 23 9.46 0.95 8.81
N GLY A 24 10.72 1.35 8.89
CA GLY A 24 11.63 0.88 9.91
C GLY A 24 12.07 -0.56 9.71
N ASP A 25 12.64 -1.14 10.76
CA ASP A 25 13.08 -2.53 10.73
C ASP A 25 11.88 -3.46 10.84
N LEU A 26 11.70 -4.29 9.84
CA LEU A 26 10.57 -5.22 9.75
C LEU A 26 10.94 -6.66 10.13
N SER A 27 12.17 -6.90 10.58
CA SER A 27 12.67 -8.26 10.83
C SER A 27 11.82 -9.06 11.81
N GLU A 28 11.50 -8.47 12.95
CA GLU A 28 10.70 -9.16 13.98
C GLU A 28 9.28 -9.41 13.50
N LEU A 29 8.68 -8.41 12.87
CA LEU A 29 7.33 -8.53 12.34
C LEU A 29 7.28 -9.58 11.22
N ALA A 30 8.26 -9.58 10.33
CA ALA A 30 8.35 -10.56 9.26
C ALA A 30 8.52 -11.97 9.81
N ALA A 31 9.35 -12.15 10.85
CA ALA A 31 9.54 -13.44 11.49
C ALA A 31 8.24 -13.94 12.11
N SER A 32 7.51 -13.06 12.79
CA SER A 32 6.22 -13.39 13.38
C SER A 32 5.20 -13.81 12.31
N ILE A 33 5.14 -13.09 11.22
CA ILE A 33 4.22 -13.40 10.12
C ILE A 33 4.59 -14.73 9.46
N LYS A 34 5.87 -14.99 9.29
CA LYS A 34 6.34 -16.24 8.70
C LYS A 34 5.92 -17.44 9.55
N GLU A 35 6.02 -17.30 10.87
CA GLU A 35 5.71 -18.38 11.79
C GLU A 35 4.22 -18.54 12.06
N ASN A 36 3.52 -17.42 12.26
CA ASN A 36 2.14 -17.43 12.75
C ASN A 36 1.10 -16.92 11.75
N GLY A 37 1.52 -16.37 10.63
CA GLY A 37 0.62 -15.76 9.66
C GLY A 37 0.22 -14.35 10.05
N VAL A 38 -0.73 -13.79 9.30
CA VAL A 38 -1.22 -12.42 9.52
C VAL A 38 -2.53 -12.48 10.29
N TYR A 39 -2.54 -11.95 11.50
CA TYR A 39 -3.71 -11.99 12.36
C TYR A 39 -4.73 -10.89 12.10
N GLN A 40 -4.28 -9.75 11.59
CA GLN A 40 -5.16 -8.62 11.34
C GLN A 40 -5.23 -8.33 9.86
N ASN A 41 -6.43 -8.04 9.38
CA ASN A 41 -6.63 -7.70 7.98
C ASN A 41 -6.08 -6.32 7.68
N LEU A 42 -5.60 -6.14 6.44
CA LEU A 42 -5.31 -4.82 5.93
C LEU A 42 -6.61 -4.14 5.54
N THR A 43 -6.61 -2.82 5.48
CA THR A 43 -7.72 -2.06 4.90
C THR A 43 -7.24 -1.46 3.59
N VAL A 44 -7.95 -1.76 2.51
CA VAL A 44 -7.57 -1.33 1.17
C VAL A 44 -8.76 -0.77 0.42
N ILE A 45 -8.47 0.02 -0.61
CA ILE A 45 -9.49 0.52 -1.54
C ILE A 45 -9.17 -0.03 -2.94
N PRO A 46 -10.19 -0.18 -3.82
CA PRO A 46 -9.94 -0.59 -5.20
C PRO A 46 -9.21 0.50 -5.98
N GLY A 47 -8.29 0.09 -6.84
CA GLY A 47 -7.53 1.01 -7.68
C GLY A 47 -6.28 1.52 -7.00
N HIS A 48 -5.40 2.15 -7.78
CA HIS A 48 -4.16 2.72 -7.26
C HIS A 48 -3.61 3.79 -8.20
N TYR A 49 -2.78 4.70 -7.65
CA TYR A 49 -2.02 5.62 -8.47
C TYR A 49 -0.82 4.90 -9.07
N LEU A 50 -0.53 5.15 -10.34
CA LEU A 50 0.59 4.49 -11.00
C LEU A 50 1.91 4.92 -10.38
N GLY A 51 2.76 3.93 -10.07
CA GLY A 51 4.12 4.20 -9.66
C GLY A 51 4.94 4.72 -10.85
N LYS A 52 6.12 5.25 -10.58
CA LYS A 52 6.97 5.86 -11.62
C LYS A 52 7.27 4.87 -12.74
N GLN A 53 7.63 3.65 -12.40
CA GLN A 53 7.98 2.64 -13.41
C GLN A 53 6.78 2.24 -14.26
N GLU A 54 5.63 2.06 -13.64
CA GLU A 54 4.40 1.75 -14.36
C GLU A 54 4.02 2.86 -15.33
N TYR A 55 4.12 4.11 -14.87
CA TYR A 55 3.80 5.28 -15.68
C TYR A 55 4.70 5.36 -16.91
N ILE A 56 6.01 5.20 -16.69
CA ILE A 56 6.99 5.24 -17.77
C ILE A 56 6.71 4.12 -18.79
N ALA A 57 6.45 2.92 -18.30
CA ALA A 57 6.17 1.78 -19.17
C ALA A 57 4.94 2.03 -20.06
N ARG A 58 3.88 2.63 -19.50
CA ARG A 58 2.69 2.96 -20.27
C ARG A 58 2.96 4.06 -21.31
N CYS A 59 3.75 5.06 -20.94
CA CYS A 59 4.10 6.13 -21.89
C CYS A 59 4.91 5.58 -23.07
N ILE A 60 5.85 4.67 -22.80
CA ILE A 60 6.64 4.04 -23.86
C ILE A 60 5.75 3.20 -24.76
N ALA A 61 4.82 2.43 -24.19
CA ALA A 61 3.90 1.60 -24.95
C ALA A 61 3.03 2.45 -25.89
N ASP A 62 2.74 3.69 -25.50
CA ASP A 62 1.96 4.63 -26.32
C ASP A 62 2.83 5.43 -27.29
N GLY A 63 4.13 5.11 -27.38
CA GLY A 63 5.06 5.78 -28.29
C GLY A 63 5.74 7.01 -27.71
N GLY A 64 5.65 7.23 -26.40
CA GLY A 64 6.25 8.37 -25.76
C GLY A 64 7.74 8.19 -25.47
N ASP A 65 8.36 9.27 -24.97
CA ASP A 65 9.77 9.31 -24.64
C ASP A 65 9.99 9.11 -23.14
N VAL A 66 11.02 8.34 -22.77
CA VAL A 66 11.36 8.04 -21.37
C VAL A 66 11.64 9.31 -20.58
N SER A 67 12.44 10.21 -21.13
CA SER A 67 12.80 11.45 -20.42
C SER A 67 11.60 12.32 -20.16
N ALA A 68 10.70 12.44 -21.13
CA ALA A 68 9.48 13.22 -20.98
C ALA A 68 8.55 12.57 -19.94
N ALA A 69 8.45 11.25 -19.94
CA ALA A 69 7.64 10.52 -18.98
C ALA A 69 8.15 10.69 -17.55
N GLU A 70 9.47 10.60 -17.36
CA GLU A 70 10.06 10.81 -16.04
C GLU A 70 9.80 12.22 -15.52
N ALA A 71 9.88 13.22 -16.37
CA ALA A 71 9.65 14.60 -15.98
C ALA A 71 8.17 14.87 -15.67
N ALA A 72 7.26 14.17 -16.33
CA ALA A 72 5.83 14.38 -16.16
C ALA A 72 5.23 13.60 -14.97
N TRP A 73 5.90 12.57 -14.50
CA TRP A 73 5.36 11.73 -13.44
C TRP A 73 5.33 12.46 -12.08
N THR A 74 4.22 12.28 -11.36
CA THR A 74 4.09 12.65 -9.94
C THR A 74 3.38 11.50 -9.24
N PRO A 75 3.45 11.41 -7.90
CA PRO A 75 2.82 10.30 -7.17
C PRO A 75 1.31 10.17 -7.41
N LYS A 76 0.64 11.22 -7.85
CA LYS A 76 -0.80 11.19 -8.13
C LYS A 76 -1.13 11.57 -9.57
N ALA A 77 -0.21 11.29 -10.49
CA ALA A 77 -0.39 11.69 -11.90
C ALA A 77 -1.55 10.94 -12.57
N VAL A 78 -1.62 9.64 -12.39
CA VAL A 78 -2.61 8.80 -13.08
C VAL A 78 -3.18 7.76 -12.11
N TRP A 79 -4.51 7.67 -12.07
CA TRP A 79 -5.22 6.66 -11.30
C TRP A 79 -5.56 5.48 -12.22
N SER A 80 -5.34 4.26 -11.71
CA SER A 80 -5.74 3.02 -12.39
C SER A 80 -6.84 2.37 -11.57
N SER A 81 -7.83 1.79 -12.24
CA SER A 81 -8.89 1.03 -11.55
C SER A 81 -8.44 -0.39 -11.21
N GLU A 82 -7.25 -0.78 -11.64
CA GLU A 82 -6.69 -2.09 -11.34
C GLU A 82 -6.00 -2.10 -9.99
N ASP A 83 -5.87 -3.30 -9.42
CA ASP A 83 -5.18 -3.53 -8.14
C ASP A 83 -5.82 -2.75 -6.98
N TYR A 84 -5.08 -2.56 -5.90
CA TYR A 84 -5.60 -1.98 -4.66
C TYR A 84 -4.56 -1.07 -4.02
N THR A 85 -5.04 -0.10 -3.24
CA THR A 85 -4.19 0.80 -2.46
C THR A 85 -4.38 0.52 -0.98
N ILE A 86 -3.28 0.38 -0.25
CA ILE A 86 -3.29 0.12 1.18
C ILE A 86 -3.62 1.41 1.92
N ILE A 87 -4.60 1.36 2.81
CA ILE A 87 -4.93 2.49 3.69
C ILE A 87 -4.38 2.22 5.10
N ILE A 88 -4.60 1.03 5.63
CA ILE A 88 -4.08 0.61 6.93
C ILE A 88 -3.32 -0.70 6.75
N GLY A 89 -2.14 -0.79 7.33
CA GLY A 89 -1.36 -2.01 7.32
C GLY A 89 -0.12 -1.97 6.43
N HIS A 90 0.42 -0.80 6.14
CA HIS A 90 1.61 -0.67 5.29
C HIS A 90 2.80 -1.49 5.81
N ARG A 91 3.08 -1.42 7.12
CA ARG A 91 4.16 -2.21 7.70
C ARG A 91 3.89 -3.69 7.61
N ARG A 92 2.64 -4.07 7.87
CA ARG A 92 2.24 -5.49 7.81
C ARG A 92 2.41 -6.04 6.40
N ALA A 93 2.00 -5.28 5.40
CA ALA A 93 2.15 -5.69 4.00
C ALA A 93 3.63 -5.85 3.62
N ALA A 94 4.47 -4.89 4.01
CA ALA A 94 5.91 -4.94 3.72
C ALA A 94 6.57 -6.12 4.45
N ALA A 95 6.21 -6.35 5.71
CA ALA A 95 6.76 -7.46 6.49
C ALA A 95 6.31 -8.81 5.93
N ALA A 96 5.07 -8.92 5.47
CA ALA A 96 4.57 -10.14 4.85
C ALA A 96 5.32 -10.45 3.55
N GLN A 97 5.64 -9.44 2.78
CA GLN A 97 6.42 -9.59 1.56
C GLN A 97 7.83 -10.10 1.91
N GLN A 98 8.45 -9.52 2.93
CA GLN A 98 9.75 -9.95 3.41
C GLN A 98 9.71 -11.40 3.92
N ALA A 99 8.59 -11.80 4.52
CA ALA A 99 8.39 -13.16 5.02
C ALA A 99 8.08 -14.18 3.91
N GLY A 100 7.95 -13.74 2.67
CA GLY A 100 7.71 -14.62 1.53
C GLY A 100 6.25 -15.02 1.34
N LYS A 101 5.31 -14.29 1.93
CA LYS A 101 3.89 -14.56 1.74
C LYS A 101 3.45 -14.13 0.34
N PHE A 102 2.48 -14.85 -0.21
CA PHE A 102 1.97 -14.56 -1.55
C PHE A 102 0.78 -13.60 -1.52
N GLU A 103 -0.10 -13.78 -0.55
CA GLU A 103 -1.33 -12.99 -0.45
C GLU A 103 -1.64 -12.64 0.99
N LEU A 104 -2.48 -11.63 1.19
CA LEU A 104 -2.86 -11.15 2.52
C LEU A 104 -4.36 -10.99 2.64
N PRO A 105 -4.92 -11.21 3.84
CA PRO A 105 -6.33 -10.92 4.08
C PRO A 105 -6.54 -9.41 4.14
N CYS A 106 -7.48 -8.92 3.34
CA CYS A 106 -7.75 -7.50 3.22
C CYS A 106 -9.24 -7.23 3.32
N SER A 107 -9.58 -6.15 4.00
CA SER A 107 -10.92 -5.61 4.03
C SER A 107 -11.01 -4.57 2.93
N VAL A 108 -11.83 -4.82 1.92
CA VAL A 108 -11.96 -3.92 0.76
C VAL A 108 -13.10 -2.95 1.05
N VAL A 109 -12.78 -1.67 1.09
CA VAL A 109 -13.73 -0.61 1.42
C VAL A 109 -13.69 0.50 0.38
N ASP A 110 -14.73 1.32 0.36
CA ASP A 110 -14.76 2.54 -0.45
C ASP A 110 -14.54 3.73 0.47
N MET A 111 -13.60 4.59 0.10
CA MET A 111 -13.31 5.81 0.84
C MET A 111 -13.05 6.96 -0.11
N THR A 112 -13.58 8.13 0.22
CA THR A 112 -13.22 9.36 -0.49
C THR A 112 -11.76 9.68 -0.16
N GLU A 113 -11.13 10.54 -0.96
CA GLU A 113 -9.76 10.95 -0.70
C GLU A 113 -9.60 11.55 0.70
N LYS A 114 -10.57 12.35 1.12
CA LYS A 114 -10.56 12.94 2.46
C LYS A 114 -10.63 11.87 3.54
N GLU A 115 -11.50 10.89 3.38
CA GLU A 115 -11.62 9.79 4.34
C GLU A 115 -10.34 8.97 4.42
N GLN A 116 -9.69 8.74 3.29
CA GLN A 116 -8.42 8.03 3.24
C GLN A 116 -7.35 8.75 4.06
N LEU A 117 -7.22 10.04 3.84
CA LEU A 117 -6.22 10.86 4.55
C LEU A 117 -6.51 10.91 6.05
N GLN A 118 -7.76 11.09 6.43
CA GLN A 118 -8.14 11.12 7.83
C GLN A 118 -7.86 9.80 8.52
N THR A 119 -8.17 8.68 7.87
CA THR A 119 -7.95 7.35 8.41
C THR A 119 -6.46 7.09 8.64
N MET A 120 -5.63 7.43 7.66
CA MET A 120 -4.19 7.24 7.77
C MET A 120 -3.57 8.12 8.85
N MET A 121 -4.05 9.35 8.98
CA MET A 121 -3.55 10.28 10.00
C MET A 121 -3.89 9.80 11.40
N VAL A 122 -5.12 9.36 11.62
CA VAL A 122 -5.55 8.84 12.92
C VAL A 122 -4.74 7.60 13.29
N GLU A 123 -4.57 6.68 12.36
CA GLU A 123 -3.78 5.47 12.58
C GLU A 123 -2.34 5.81 12.94
N ASN A 124 -1.74 6.76 12.25
CA ASN A 124 -0.37 7.19 12.50
C ASN A 124 -0.22 7.86 13.86
N MET A 125 -1.21 8.65 14.27
CA MET A 125 -1.21 9.29 15.59
C MET A 125 -1.31 8.26 16.70
N GLN A 126 -2.17 7.27 16.56
CA GLN A 126 -2.29 6.18 17.53
C GLN A 126 -0.99 5.41 17.65
N ARG A 127 -0.31 5.19 16.52
CA ARG A 127 0.98 4.50 16.52
C ARG A 127 2.04 5.28 17.29
N SER A 128 2.03 6.59 17.18
CA SER A 128 2.97 7.44 17.93
C SER A 128 2.80 7.28 19.43
N ASP A 129 1.57 7.08 19.89
CA ASP A 129 1.28 6.88 21.31
C ASP A 129 1.64 5.48 21.78
N LEU A 130 1.74 4.53 20.87
CA LEU A 130 1.99 3.12 21.19
C LEU A 130 3.47 2.71 21.16
N THR A 131 4.33 3.58 21.06
CA THR A 131 5.79 3.48 20.94
C THR A 131 6.47 2.11 21.00
N VAL A 132 5.97 1.17 21.77
CA VAL A 132 6.62 -0.11 22.03
C VAL A 132 6.14 -1.24 21.12
N TYR A 133 4.89 -1.22 20.73
CA TYR A 133 4.26 -2.36 20.07
C TYR A 133 4.01 -2.17 18.58
N GLU A 134 4.71 -1.33 17.98
CA GLU A 134 4.59 -1.04 16.56
C GLU A 134 5.06 -2.10 15.60
#